data_7fe3b085e953779bafcd325d2900b1be
#
_entry.id   7fe3b085e953779bafcd325d2900b1be
#
_cell.length_a   1.000
_cell.length_b   1.000
_cell.length_c   1.000
_cell.angle_alpha   90.00
_cell.angle_beta   90.00
_cell.angle_gamma   90.00
#
_symmetry.space_group_name_H-M   'P 1'
#
loop_
_entity.id
_entity.type
_entity.pdbx_description
1 polymer ?
#
loop_
_entity_poly.entity_id
_entity_poly.type
_entity_poly.pdbx_seq_one_letter_code
_entity_poly.pdbx_strand_id
1 'polypeptide(L)'
;MQEILFVYGTLKDPEIQQHLVGRAIPGTPDRLRGYRSHNLLNYPTALPDSGGWVHGLLLSITPQEMARFDEYEGNAYERVRICLESGTEAWMYRGRPEVFDRVING
;
A
#
# COMPACT_ATOMS: atom_id res chain seq x y z
N MET A 1 9.29 18.35 2.19
CA MET A 1 8.03 18.00 1.51
C MET A 1 7.58 16.63 1.99
N GLN A 2 6.29 16.45 2.29
CA GLN A 2 5.77 15.17 2.74
C GLN A 2 4.98 14.50 1.62
N GLU A 3 5.05 13.18 1.58
CA GLU A 3 4.25 12.36 0.69
C GLU A 3 3.23 11.60 1.53
N ILE A 4 2.04 11.37 0.98
CA ILE A 4 1.00 10.60 1.65
C ILE A 4 0.96 9.20 1.05
N LEU A 5 1.09 8.20 1.90
CA LEU A 5 1.07 6.79 1.51
C LEU A 5 -0.06 6.08 2.23
N PHE A 6 -0.92 5.40 1.47
CA PHE A 6 -1.96 4.54 2.03
C PHE A 6 -1.43 3.12 2.15
N VAL A 7 -1.40 2.59 3.36
CA VAL A 7 -0.87 1.25 3.64
C VAL A 7 -1.99 0.37 4.18
N TYR A 8 -2.08 -0.85 3.65
CA TYR A 8 -3.15 -1.79 3.99
C TYR A 8 -2.62 -3.19 4.34
N GLY A 9 -1.32 -3.41 4.20
CA GLY A 9 -0.67 -4.68 4.47
C GLY A 9 0.40 -4.57 5.53
N THR A 10 1.55 -5.21 5.30
CA THR A 10 2.63 -5.30 6.28
C THR A 10 3.21 -3.94 6.67
N LEU A 11 3.13 -2.93 5.79
CA LEU A 11 3.63 -1.60 6.11
C LEU A 11 2.81 -0.86 7.17
N LYS A 12 1.67 -1.42 7.60
CA LYS A 12 0.93 -0.91 8.75
C LYS A 12 1.63 -1.23 10.07
N ASP A 13 2.51 -2.22 10.08
CA ASP A 13 3.17 -2.70 11.29
C ASP A 13 4.24 -1.71 11.74
N PRO A 14 4.12 -1.15 12.96
CA PRO A 14 5.12 -0.20 13.47
C PRO A 14 6.53 -0.78 13.57
N GLU A 15 6.67 -2.09 13.82
CA GLU A 15 7.97 -2.72 13.91
C GLU A 15 8.66 -2.74 12.55
N ILE A 16 7.90 -3.00 11.49
CA ILE A 16 8.43 -2.97 10.12
C ILE A 16 8.82 -1.55 9.75
N GLN A 17 7.99 -0.56 10.09
CA GLN A 17 8.29 0.85 9.85
C GLN A 17 9.58 1.25 10.57
N GLN A 18 9.73 0.85 11.83
CA GLN A 18 10.92 1.15 12.62
C GLN A 18 12.17 0.57 11.97
N HIS A 19 12.08 -0.66 11.47
CA HIS A 19 13.18 -1.33 10.81
C HIS A 19 13.59 -0.64 9.49
N LEU A 20 12.59 -0.21 8.73
CA LEU A 20 12.84 0.37 7.40
C LEU A 20 13.29 1.83 7.45
N VAL A 21 12.66 2.64 8.30
CA VAL A 21 12.87 4.09 8.30
C VAL A 21 13.29 4.65 9.66
N GLY A 22 13.45 3.80 10.66
CA GLY A 22 13.95 4.23 11.97
C GLY A 22 12.92 4.86 12.90
N ARG A 23 11.63 4.80 12.54
CA ARG A 23 10.56 5.33 13.38
C ARG A 23 9.25 4.64 13.11
N ALA A 24 8.39 4.57 14.13
CA ALA A 24 7.01 4.18 13.96
C ALA A 24 6.22 5.41 13.51
N ILE A 25 5.47 5.30 12.43
CA ILE A 25 4.82 6.45 11.80
C ILE A 25 3.36 6.49 12.24
N PRO A 26 2.88 7.63 12.82
CA PRO A 26 1.48 7.76 13.16
C PRO A 26 0.61 7.62 11.91
N GLY A 27 -0.42 6.78 11.99
CA GLY A 27 -1.32 6.54 10.86
C GLY A 27 -2.72 7.04 11.15
N THR A 28 -3.40 7.54 10.11
CA THR A 28 -4.79 7.95 10.18
C THR A 28 -5.64 6.93 9.42
N PRO A 29 -6.64 6.29 10.06
CA PRO A 29 -7.48 5.33 9.35
C PRO A 29 -8.20 5.95 8.16
N ASP A 30 -8.26 5.21 7.05
CA ASP A 30 -9.02 5.59 5.88
C ASP A 30 -9.37 4.32 5.11
N ARG A 31 -10.13 4.46 4.04
CA ARG A 31 -10.51 3.30 3.22
C ARG A 31 -10.58 3.69 1.75
N LEU A 32 -10.36 2.69 0.92
CA LEU A 32 -10.35 2.84 -0.53
C LEU A 32 -11.49 2.03 -1.14
N ARG A 33 -12.34 2.70 -1.90
CA ARG A 33 -13.44 2.06 -2.63
C ARG A 33 -12.97 1.61 -4.00
N GLY A 34 -13.54 0.50 -4.46
CA GLY A 34 -13.25 0.00 -5.82
C GLY A 34 -12.08 -0.95 -5.89
N TYR A 35 -11.60 -1.41 -4.76
CA TYR A 35 -10.52 -2.37 -4.64
C TYR A 35 -10.85 -3.39 -3.56
N ARG A 36 -10.21 -4.54 -3.63
CA ARG A 36 -10.31 -5.56 -2.57
C ARG A 36 -8.92 -6.11 -2.32
N SER A 37 -8.59 -6.31 -1.06
CA SER A 37 -7.30 -6.91 -0.68
C SER A 37 -7.37 -8.42 -0.86
N HIS A 38 -6.36 -8.97 -1.52
CA HIS A 38 -6.18 -10.41 -1.71
C HIS A 38 -4.85 -10.81 -1.11
N ASN A 39 -4.83 -11.97 -0.49
CA ASN A 39 -3.59 -12.51 0.08
C ASN A 39 -3.03 -13.55 -0.89
N LEU A 40 -2.18 -13.09 -1.80
CA LEU A 40 -1.58 -13.94 -2.84
C LEU A 40 -0.14 -14.25 -2.47
N LEU A 41 0.20 -15.56 -2.44
CA LEU A 41 1.55 -16.01 -2.12
C LEU A 41 2.05 -15.43 -0.79
N ASN A 42 1.16 -15.30 0.20
CA ASN A 42 1.41 -14.72 1.52
C ASN A 42 1.69 -13.20 1.49
N TYR A 43 1.40 -12.54 0.37
CA TYR A 43 1.55 -11.08 0.26
C TYR A 43 0.19 -10.45 -0.02
N PRO A 44 -0.25 -9.47 0.80
CA PRO A 44 -1.49 -8.77 0.50
C PRO A 44 -1.28 -7.83 -0.68
N THR A 45 -2.27 -7.82 -1.58
CA THR A 45 -2.28 -6.86 -2.69
C THR A 45 -3.72 -6.42 -2.94
N ALA A 46 -3.89 -5.15 -3.29
CA ALA A 46 -5.18 -4.58 -3.64
C ALA A 46 -5.39 -4.72 -5.14
N LEU A 47 -6.51 -5.32 -5.52
CA LEU A 47 -6.89 -5.49 -6.92
C LEU A 47 -8.24 -4.81 -7.16
N PRO A 48 -8.48 -4.28 -8.37
CA PRO A 48 -9.75 -3.65 -8.69
C PRO A 48 -10.93 -4.59 -8.46
N ASP A 49 -11.96 -4.06 -7.80
CA ASP A 49 -13.21 -4.79 -7.52
C ASP A 49 -14.29 -3.74 -7.27
N SER A 50 -15.26 -3.62 -8.17
CA SER A 50 -16.24 -2.54 -8.15
C SER A 50 -17.08 -2.49 -6.89
N GLY A 51 -17.25 -3.60 -6.18
CA GLY A 51 -17.98 -3.66 -4.91
C GLY A 51 -17.07 -3.71 -3.69
N GLY A 52 -15.76 -3.60 -3.89
CA GLY A 52 -14.81 -3.81 -2.81
C GLY A 52 -14.44 -2.55 -2.04
N TRP A 53 -13.87 -2.79 -0.86
CA TRP A 53 -13.29 -1.78 0.01
C TRP A 53 -11.99 -2.33 0.59
N VAL A 54 -11.02 -1.44 0.77
CA VAL A 54 -9.77 -1.77 1.46
C VAL A 54 -9.62 -0.79 2.61
N HIS A 55 -9.46 -1.31 3.81
CA HIS A 55 -9.22 -0.50 5.01
C HIS A 55 -7.72 -0.44 5.27
N GLY A 56 -7.24 0.74 5.65
CA GLY A 56 -5.82 0.93 5.90
C GLY A 56 -5.54 2.21 6.67
N LEU A 57 -4.29 2.64 6.59
CA LEU A 57 -3.81 3.82 7.28
C LEU A 57 -3.13 4.77 6.30
N LEU A 58 -3.33 6.07 6.51
CA LEU A 58 -2.59 7.11 5.81
C LEU A 58 -1.34 7.45 6.62
N LEU A 59 -0.19 7.39 5.97
CA LEU A 59 1.08 7.77 6.57
C LEU A 59 1.62 9.01 5.85
N SER A 60 2.10 9.99 6.63
CA SER A 60 2.82 11.14 6.06
C SER A 60 4.31 10.86 6.18
N ILE A 61 4.99 10.75 5.06
CA ILE A 61 6.39 10.31 5.00
C ILE A 61 7.21 11.25 4.11
N THR A 62 8.53 11.19 4.27
CA THR A 62 9.44 11.95 3.43
C THR A 62 9.72 11.20 2.13
N PRO A 63 10.21 11.89 1.07
CA PRO A 63 10.63 11.20 -0.14
C PRO A 63 11.72 10.15 0.11
N GLN A 64 12.61 10.39 1.06
CA GLN A 64 13.65 9.42 1.42
C GLN A 64 13.05 8.17 2.07
N GLU A 65 12.05 8.34 2.92
CA GLU A 65 11.33 7.21 3.51
C GLU A 65 10.57 6.43 2.44
N MET A 66 9.95 7.15 1.51
CA MET A 66 9.25 6.51 0.39
C MET A 66 10.20 5.61 -0.42
N ALA A 67 11.42 6.08 -0.66
CA ALA A 67 12.41 5.28 -1.40
C ALA A 67 12.73 3.97 -0.66
N ARG A 68 12.76 3.99 0.66
CA ARG A 68 13.00 2.78 1.45
C ARG A 68 11.83 1.82 1.38
N PHE A 69 10.62 2.34 1.38
CA PHE A 69 9.43 1.51 1.19
C PHE A 69 9.38 0.91 -0.21
N ASP A 70 9.76 1.68 -1.24
CA ASP A 70 9.84 1.17 -2.62
C ASP A 70 10.81 -0.02 -2.70
N GLU A 71 11.95 0.11 -2.05
CA GLU A 71 12.96 -0.95 -2.04
C GLU A 71 12.44 -2.21 -1.33
N TYR A 72 11.75 -2.03 -0.20
CA TYR A 72 11.18 -3.14 0.55
C TYR A 72 10.11 -3.90 -0.26
N GLU A 73 9.22 -3.17 -0.94
CA GLU A 73 8.17 -3.79 -1.74
C GLU A 73 8.73 -4.50 -2.98
N GLY A 74 9.80 -3.97 -3.55
CA GLY A 74 10.50 -4.61 -4.66
C GLY A 74 9.76 -4.56 -5.99
N ASN A 75 10.24 -5.36 -6.94
CA ASN A 75 9.78 -5.31 -8.32
C ASN A 75 8.42 -5.96 -8.56
N ALA A 76 7.89 -6.71 -7.59
CA ALA A 76 6.56 -7.33 -7.72
C ALA A 76 5.44 -6.32 -7.51
N TYR A 77 5.75 -5.14 -6.97
CA TYR A 77 4.77 -4.10 -6.67
C TYR A 77 5.09 -2.81 -7.40
N GLU A 78 4.05 -1.99 -7.58
CA GLU A 78 4.20 -0.65 -8.15
C GLU A 78 3.37 0.35 -7.32
N ARG A 79 3.81 1.59 -7.30
CA ARG A 79 3.04 2.66 -6.67
C ARG A 79 2.05 3.24 -7.67
N VAL A 80 0.80 3.42 -7.22
CA VAL A 80 -0.24 4.06 -8.01
C VAL A 80 -0.87 5.18 -7.19
N ARG A 81 -1.39 6.19 -7.87
CA ARG A 81 -2.15 7.27 -7.22
C ARG A 81 -3.58 6.82 -7.04
N ILE A 82 -4.13 7.07 -5.86
CA ILE A 82 -5.52 6.74 -5.55
C ILE A 82 -6.17 7.90 -4.81
N CYS A 83 -7.50 7.92 -4.83
CA CYS A 83 -8.28 8.86 -4.04
C CYS A 83 -9.11 8.06 -3.03
N LEU A 84 -8.93 8.39 -1.76
CA LEU A 84 -9.56 7.65 -0.66
C LEU A 84 -10.96 8.20 -0.36
N GLU A 85 -11.69 7.48 0.49
CA GLU A 85 -13.05 7.87 0.88
C GLU A 85 -13.09 9.27 1.49
N SER A 86 -12.05 9.65 2.22
CA SER A 86 -11.94 10.98 2.82
C SER A 86 -11.73 12.09 1.80
N GLY A 87 -11.46 11.75 0.54
CA GLY A 87 -11.09 12.71 -0.49
C GLY A 87 -9.60 12.94 -0.60
N THR A 88 -8.81 12.33 0.27
CA THR A 88 -7.34 12.48 0.25
C THR A 88 -6.75 11.68 -0.91
N GLU A 89 -5.89 12.31 -1.69
CA GLU A 89 -5.10 11.62 -2.70
C GLU A 89 -3.81 11.10 -2.08
N ALA A 90 -3.44 9.87 -2.43
CA ALA A 90 -2.28 9.22 -1.84
C ALA A 90 -1.66 8.24 -2.83
N TRP A 91 -0.45 7.80 -2.49
CA TRP A 91 0.19 6.68 -3.16
C TRP A 91 -0.24 5.38 -2.48
N MET A 92 -0.27 4.30 -3.26
CA MET A 92 -0.56 2.96 -2.74
C MET A 92 0.28 1.96 -3.50
N TYR A 93 0.81 0.96 -2.81
CA TYR A 93 1.48 -0.16 -3.47
C TYR A 93 0.45 -1.21 -3.87
N ARG A 94 0.54 -1.66 -5.11
CA ARG A 94 -0.28 -2.78 -5.58
C ARG A 94 0.61 -3.76 -6.35
N GLY A 95 0.22 -5.01 -6.39
CA GLY A 95 0.94 -6.00 -7.17
C GLY A 95 0.87 -5.68 -8.65
N ARG A 96 1.99 -5.87 -9.36
CA ARG A 96 2.02 -5.65 -10.80
C ARG A 96 1.16 -6.72 -11.48
N PRO A 97 0.28 -6.34 -12.41
CA PRO A 97 -0.57 -7.32 -13.09
C PRO A 97 0.20 -8.47 -13.72
N GLU A 98 1.35 -8.18 -14.35
CA GLU A 98 2.16 -9.20 -15.01
C GLU A 98 2.74 -10.24 -14.04
N VAL A 99 2.80 -9.92 -12.76
CA VAL A 99 3.27 -10.87 -11.73
C VAL A 99 2.10 -11.64 -11.13
N PHE A 100 1.04 -10.94 -10.72
CA PHE A 100 -0.04 -11.53 -9.95
C PHE A 100 -1.13 -12.19 -10.80
N ASP A 101 -1.31 -11.78 -12.06
CA ASP A 101 -2.24 -12.43 -12.97
C ASP A 101 -1.90 -13.90 -13.18
N ARG A 102 -0.61 -14.24 -13.18
CA ARG A 102 -0.18 -15.63 -13.31
C ARG A 102 -0.62 -16.49 -12.13
N VAL A 103 -0.70 -15.89 -10.95
CA VAL A 103 -1.11 -16.59 -9.73
C VAL A 103 -2.63 -16.78 -9.74
N ILE A 104 -3.38 -15.79 -10.21
CA ILE A 104 -4.84 -15.82 -10.21
C ILE A 104 -5.39 -16.66 -11.36
N ASN A 105 -4.81 -16.53 -12.55
CA ASN A 105 -5.34 -17.11 -13.79
C ASN A 105 -4.54 -18.31 -14.29
N GLY A 106 -3.42 -18.59 -13.66
CA GLY A 106 -2.57 -19.70 -14.04
C GLY A 106 -2.85 -20.91 -13.23
#